data_559444c478e55ee1f3c8cca5198f65da
#
_entry.id   559444c478e55ee1f3c8cca5198f65da
#
_cell.length_a   1.000
_cell.length_b   1.000
_cell.length_c   1.000
_cell.angle_alpha   90.00
_cell.angle_beta   90.00
_cell.angle_gamma   90.00
#
_symmetry.space_group_name_H-M   'P 1'
#
loop_
_entity.id
_entity.type
_entity.pdbx_description
1 polymer ?
#
loop_
_entity_poly.entity_id
_entity_poly.type
_entity_poly.pdbx_seq_one_letter_code
_entity_poly.pdbx_strand_id
1 'polypeptide(L)'
;TSNWLSFFKNDDKYAREKLSGDLERLRSYYLDRGYINMDITSTQVSMTPDKKHVYITVNIQEGQKYTVREVKLSGELKVPQDQVQSLLLVQKGQVFSRKLMTTTSELITRRLGNEGYTFANVNGTPQVHEEDHTVDIIFSVDPGKRAYVNRINFRGNTKTDDKVLRREMRQMEGGWASTYLIDQSKVRLERLGFFKEVNVETPAVAGVDDQLDVNYAVEEQASGSITASIGFAQSSGLILGGSITQNNFLGTGNYASLGLTRSSYQSKYNIGFTDPYFTTDGVSLGYNAFYSDTDYNKYYDSGVSYYSINSYGLGTSLGYPINETSRLTFGLTAQHDNIEPGTYSADEIYDFIEREGKQFTNFKASAGWSESTLNKGVLATRGHSQNLNLMVTVPGSDLSFYKVDYTGQTFLPISNATALRLHTKLGYGNGYGSTDGLPFYESYTAGGEGTVRGFKSGTLGPRSTPATGAYASEGQAYYSDRSTDALGGNILIT
;
A
#
# COMPACT_ATOMS: atom_id res chain seq x y z
N THR A 1 12.70 18.60 34.99
CA THR A 1 11.34 19.06 35.34
C THR A 1 10.37 17.96 35.00
N SER A 2 9.88 17.25 36.07
CA SER A 2 8.89 16.18 35.90
C SER A 2 7.57 16.80 35.41
N ASN A 3 7.20 16.47 34.20
CA ASN A 3 5.89 16.79 33.63
C ASN A 3 4.92 15.66 33.95
N TRP A 4 3.62 15.91 34.08
CA TRP A 4 2.57 14.90 34.28
C TRP A 4 2.67 13.69 33.31
N LEU A 5 3.21 13.90 32.11
CA LEU A 5 3.48 12.87 31.12
C LEU A 5 4.75 12.03 31.40
N SER A 6 5.61 12.42 32.35
CA SER A 6 6.85 11.67 32.68
C SER A 6 6.56 10.34 33.40
N PHE A 7 5.35 10.20 33.98
CA PHE A 7 4.89 8.94 34.56
C PHE A 7 4.80 7.79 33.54
N PHE A 8 4.61 8.11 32.26
CA PHE A 8 4.53 7.15 31.15
C PHE A 8 5.86 6.99 30.39
N LYS A 9 6.82 7.90 30.58
CA LYS A 9 8.06 7.96 29.79
C LYS A 9 9.26 7.89 30.69
N ASN A 10 9.62 7.13 31.51
CA ASN A 10 10.86 7.01 32.31
C ASN A 10 12.06 7.93 31.91
N ASP A 11 11.76 9.10 31.31
CA ASP A 11 12.77 10.04 30.79
C ASP A 11 13.41 10.90 31.90
N ASP A 12 12.84 10.87 33.11
CA ASP A 12 13.26 11.59 34.30
C ASP A 12 14.14 10.76 35.25
N LYS A 13 14.40 9.49 34.89
CA LYS A 13 15.24 8.59 35.72
C LYS A 13 16.68 8.57 35.24
N TYR A 14 17.60 8.81 36.16
CA TYR A 14 19.03 8.71 35.91
C TYR A 14 19.42 7.24 35.62
N ALA A 15 20.12 7.01 34.50
CA ALA A 15 20.81 5.78 34.21
C ALA A 15 22.17 6.11 33.56
N ARG A 16 23.22 5.43 34.00
CA ARG A 16 24.61 5.71 33.55
C ARG A 16 24.77 5.52 32.04
N GLU A 17 24.12 4.50 31.49
CA GLU A 17 24.13 4.20 30.05
C GLU A 17 23.43 5.29 29.25
N LYS A 18 22.31 5.82 29.76
CA LYS A 18 21.61 6.97 29.14
C LYS A 18 22.49 8.22 29.15
N LEU A 19 23.14 8.51 30.28
CA LEU A 19 24.05 9.68 30.36
C LEU A 19 25.20 9.56 29.37
N SER A 20 25.82 8.40 29.24
CA SER A 20 26.88 8.17 28.25
C SER A 20 26.37 8.43 26.81
N GLY A 21 25.19 7.92 26.48
CA GLY A 21 24.53 8.17 25.18
C GLY A 21 24.20 9.66 24.96
N ASP A 22 23.79 10.37 26.00
CA ASP A 22 23.48 11.80 25.93
C ASP A 22 24.72 12.66 25.76
N LEU A 23 25.86 12.29 26.39
CA LEU A 23 27.16 12.94 26.18
C LEU A 23 27.66 12.76 24.74
N GLU A 24 27.49 11.55 24.15
CA GLU A 24 27.82 11.32 22.74
C GLU A 24 26.91 12.13 21.80
N ARG A 25 25.61 12.26 22.11
CA ARG A 25 24.69 13.13 21.38
C ARG A 25 25.10 14.59 21.47
N LEU A 26 25.54 15.05 22.65
CA LEU A 26 26.05 16.41 22.84
C LEU A 26 27.30 16.65 22.00
N ARG A 27 28.25 15.71 22.01
CA ARG A 27 29.44 15.80 21.16
C ARG A 27 29.07 15.84 19.68
N SER A 28 28.19 14.96 19.23
CA SER A 28 27.68 14.94 17.85
C SER A 28 27.01 16.24 17.46
N TYR A 29 26.23 16.83 18.37
CA TYR A 29 25.54 18.12 18.15
C TYR A 29 26.53 19.23 17.81
N TYR A 30 27.65 19.33 18.54
CA TYR A 30 28.69 20.33 18.29
C TYR A 30 29.50 20.04 17.02
N LEU A 31 29.90 18.77 16.79
CA LEU A 31 30.61 18.34 15.60
C LEU A 31 29.79 18.57 14.31
N ASP A 32 28.47 18.47 14.38
CA ASP A 32 27.58 18.75 13.25
C ASP A 32 27.39 20.26 12.97
N ARG A 33 27.87 21.12 13.88
CA ARG A 33 27.79 22.57 13.78
C ARG A 33 29.14 23.25 13.59
N GLY A 34 30.16 22.47 13.29
CA GLY A 34 31.49 22.97 12.93
C GLY A 34 32.49 23.03 14.10
N TYR A 35 32.13 22.62 15.28
CA TYR A 35 33.02 22.67 16.45
C TYR A 35 33.87 21.39 16.54
N ILE A 36 34.86 21.25 15.64
CA ILE A 36 35.68 20.02 15.52
C ILE A 36 36.45 19.72 16.80
N ASN A 37 36.97 20.78 17.47
CA ASN A 37 37.79 20.68 18.66
C ASN A 37 36.97 20.73 19.96
N MET A 38 35.64 20.51 19.89
CA MET A 38 34.80 20.44 21.05
C MET A 38 35.16 19.26 21.94
N ASP A 39 35.38 19.53 23.22
CA ASP A 39 35.65 18.50 24.21
C ASP A 39 34.81 18.63 25.49
N ILE A 40 34.52 17.49 26.11
CA ILE A 40 33.83 17.42 27.40
C ILE A 40 34.92 17.28 28.45
N THR A 41 35.24 18.38 29.11
CA THR A 41 36.35 18.44 30.07
C THR A 41 36.05 17.73 31.38
N SER A 42 34.79 17.71 31.82
CA SER A 42 34.39 16.92 32.97
C SER A 42 32.89 16.66 33.00
N THR A 43 32.48 15.57 33.63
CA THR A 43 31.08 15.23 33.92
C THR A 43 30.98 14.88 35.40
N GLN A 44 30.18 15.61 36.15
CA GLN A 44 29.93 15.38 37.58
C GLN A 44 28.47 14.99 37.77
N VAL A 45 28.26 13.95 38.55
CA VAL A 45 26.91 13.49 38.96
C VAL A 45 26.84 13.55 40.48
N SER A 46 25.93 14.35 41.01
CA SER A 46 25.69 14.47 42.43
C SER A 46 24.24 14.13 42.76
N MET A 47 24.00 13.56 43.92
CA MET A 47 22.68 13.16 44.38
C MET A 47 22.33 13.93 45.67
N THR A 48 21.09 14.36 45.82
CA THR A 48 20.61 14.94 47.05
C THR A 48 20.65 13.95 48.20
N PRO A 49 20.81 14.41 49.47
CA PRO A 49 20.82 13.53 50.63
C PRO A 49 19.56 12.66 50.78
N ASP A 50 18.41 13.17 50.33
CA ASP A 50 17.13 12.44 50.33
C ASP A 50 16.98 11.46 49.13
N LYS A 51 18.00 11.36 48.26
CA LYS A 51 18.06 10.50 47.05
C LYS A 51 16.91 10.71 46.08
N LYS A 52 16.25 11.84 46.10
CA LYS A 52 15.12 12.14 45.21
C LYS A 52 15.52 12.87 43.93
N HIS A 53 16.66 13.56 43.94
CA HIS A 53 17.12 14.34 42.80
C HIS A 53 18.58 14.04 42.47
N VAL A 54 18.89 14.02 41.18
CA VAL A 54 20.24 13.90 40.64
C VAL A 54 20.56 15.17 39.85
N TYR A 55 21.71 15.78 40.14
CA TYR A 55 22.25 16.92 39.42
C TYR A 55 23.41 16.41 38.55
N ILE A 56 23.37 16.75 37.28
CA ILE A 56 24.41 16.41 36.31
C ILE A 56 25.01 17.72 35.82
N THR A 57 26.29 17.90 36.04
CA THR A 57 27.08 19.06 35.57
C THR A 57 28.04 18.54 34.50
N VAL A 58 27.90 19.09 33.30
CA VAL A 58 28.79 18.78 32.16
C VAL A 58 29.55 20.04 31.81
N ASN A 59 30.86 20.03 31.97
CA ASN A 59 31.72 21.12 31.54
C ASN A 59 32.26 20.83 30.16
N ILE A 60 32.10 21.78 29.25
CA ILE A 60 32.49 21.66 27.86
C ILE A 60 33.44 22.79 27.46
N GLN A 61 34.32 22.47 26.52
CA GLN A 61 35.10 23.44 25.78
C GLN A 61 34.67 23.36 24.33
N GLU A 62 33.96 24.40 23.84
CA GLU A 62 33.39 24.39 22.49
C GLU A 62 34.43 24.44 21.39
N GLY A 63 35.52 25.19 21.59
CA GLY A 63 36.49 25.47 20.56
C GLY A 63 35.98 26.47 19.52
N GLN A 64 36.66 26.54 18.40
CA GLN A 64 36.31 27.43 17.27
C GLN A 64 35.42 26.71 16.25
N LYS A 65 34.65 27.49 15.52
CA LYS A 65 33.78 27.00 14.46
C LYS A 65 34.52 26.93 13.12
N TYR A 66 34.51 25.76 12.49
CA TYR A 66 35.23 25.49 11.24
C TYR A 66 34.28 25.45 10.02
N THR A 67 34.78 25.93 8.89
CA THR A 67 34.10 25.86 7.59
C THR A 67 34.90 25.01 6.61
N VAL A 68 34.20 24.38 5.67
CA VAL A 68 34.82 23.51 4.66
C VAL A 68 35.51 24.38 3.60
N ARG A 69 36.83 24.23 3.46
CA ARG A 69 37.66 24.92 2.45
C ARG A 69 37.64 24.18 1.11
N GLU A 70 37.83 22.86 1.16
CA GLU A 70 37.92 22.02 -0.04
C GLU A 70 37.41 20.61 0.26
N VAL A 71 36.84 19.96 -0.76
CA VAL A 71 36.44 18.55 -0.71
C VAL A 71 37.18 17.81 -1.82
N LYS A 72 37.93 16.77 -1.46
CA LYS A 72 38.73 15.96 -2.35
C LYS A 72 38.25 14.50 -2.37
N LEU A 73 38.29 13.92 -3.57
CA LEU A 73 38.14 12.48 -3.75
C LEU A 73 39.52 11.90 -4.08
N SER A 74 39.91 10.84 -3.41
CA SER A 74 41.17 10.12 -3.66
C SER A 74 40.92 8.61 -3.74
N GLY A 75 41.81 7.90 -4.45
CA GLY A 75 41.67 6.46 -4.65
C GLY A 75 40.99 6.12 -5.98
N GLU A 76 40.50 4.88 -6.10
CA GLU A 76 39.95 4.33 -7.34
C GLU A 76 38.40 4.31 -7.29
N LEU A 77 37.74 5.07 -8.13
CA LEU A 77 36.29 5.25 -8.03
C LEU A 77 35.46 4.10 -8.58
N LYS A 78 35.94 3.35 -9.60
CA LYS A 78 35.23 2.25 -10.29
C LYS A 78 33.82 2.58 -10.83
N VAL A 79 33.33 3.80 -10.60
CA VAL A 79 32.08 4.37 -11.08
C VAL A 79 32.36 5.76 -11.66
N PRO A 80 31.50 6.28 -12.56
CA PRO A 80 31.69 7.62 -13.14
C PRO A 80 31.84 8.71 -12.05
N GLN A 81 32.81 9.57 -12.19
CA GLN A 81 33.16 10.60 -11.20
C GLN A 81 32.02 11.60 -10.98
N ASP A 82 31.27 11.93 -12.02
CA ASP A 82 30.07 12.79 -11.95
C ASP A 82 29.01 12.24 -11.02
N GLN A 83 28.79 10.92 -11.04
CA GLN A 83 27.87 10.26 -10.13
C GLN A 83 28.34 10.33 -8.68
N VAL A 84 29.64 10.15 -8.42
CA VAL A 84 30.20 10.29 -7.06
C VAL A 84 30.10 11.73 -6.58
N GLN A 85 30.39 12.69 -7.44
CA GLN A 85 30.29 14.12 -7.12
C GLN A 85 28.87 14.52 -6.74
N SER A 86 27.84 13.95 -7.39
CA SER A 86 26.43 14.21 -7.05
C SER A 86 26.02 13.70 -5.66
N LEU A 87 26.77 12.77 -5.08
CA LEU A 87 26.54 12.21 -3.74
C LEU A 87 27.21 13.00 -2.62
N LEU A 88 28.08 13.97 -2.96
CA LEU A 88 28.77 14.79 -1.97
C LEU A 88 27.79 15.76 -1.31
N LEU A 89 27.39 15.48 -0.08
CA LEU A 89 26.53 16.35 0.73
C LEU A 89 27.29 17.52 1.35
N VAL A 90 28.64 17.42 1.38
CA VAL A 90 29.54 18.45 1.91
C VAL A 90 30.03 19.31 0.76
N GLN A 91 29.92 20.64 0.89
CA GLN A 91 30.33 21.59 -0.13
C GLN A 91 31.27 22.65 0.44
N LYS A 92 32.14 23.20 -0.44
CA LYS A 92 33.02 24.32 -0.10
C LYS A 92 32.23 25.49 0.48
N GLY A 93 32.73 26.11 1.56
CA GLY A 93 32.12 27.24 2.24
C GLY A 93 31.04 26.89 3.25
N GLN A 94 30.56 25.63 3.31
CA GLN A 94 29.63 25.18 4.33
C GLN A 94 30.32 25.03 5.69
N VAL A 95 29.51 25.11 6.74
CA VAL A 95 29.93 24.74 8.09
C VAL A 95 30.21 23.25 8.13
N PHE A 96 31.34 22.85 8.72
CA PHE A 96 31.69 21.45 8.89
C PHE A 96 30.56 20.70 9.64
N SER A 97 30.26 19.51 9.17
CA SER A 97 29.32 18.58 9.82
C SER A 97 29.85 17.16 9.69
N ARG A 98 30.11 16.53 10.83
CA ARG A 98 30.54 15.13 10.88
C ARG A 98 29.46 14.21 10.28
N LYS A 99 28.19 14.50 10.56
CA LYS A 99 27.06 13.73 10.02
C LYS A 99 27.04 13.75 8.49
N LEU A 100 27.18 14.94 7.87
CA LEU A 100 27.19 15.04 6.40
C LEU A 100 28.39 14.32 5.80
N MET A 101 29.57 14.40 6.43
CA MET A 101 30.76 13.67 6.00
C MET A 101 30.54 12.15 6.06
N THR A 102 30.06 11.62 7.19
CA THR A 102 29.78 10.18 7.35
C THR A 102 28.71 9.71 6.37
N THR A 103 27.61 10.45 6.25
CA THR A 103 26.54 10.12 5.29
C THR A 103 27.05 10.13 3.84
N THR A 104 27.94 11.07 3.49
CA THR A 104 28.59 11.07 2.16
C THR A 104 29.40 9.79 1.93
N SER A 105 30.23 9.38 2.92
CA SER A 105 30.97 8.11 2.85
C SER A 105 30.05 6.92 2.64
N GLU A 106 28.96 6.84 3.39
CA GLU A 106 27.94 5.79 3.28
C GLU A 106 27.28 5.76 1.90
N LEU A 107 26.92 6.93 1.34
CA LEU A 107 26.33 7.04 0.01
C LEU A 107 27.28 6.56 -1.09
N ILE A 108 28.56 6.92 -1.00
CA ILE A 108 29.59 6.48 -1.97
C ILE A 108 29.79 4.97 -1.84
N THR A 109 29.95 4.45 -0.62
CA THR A 109 30.05 3.00 -0.36
C THR A 109 28.86 2.25 -0.95
N ARG A 110 27.64 2.73 -0.71
CA ARG A 110 26.42 2.14 -1.24
C ARG A 110 26.37 2.19 -2.78
N ARG A 111 26.82 3.27 -3.40
CA ARG A 111 26.88 3.38 -4.86
C ARG A 111 27.87 2.36 -5.45
N LEU A 112 29.02 2.17 -4.83
CA LEU A 112 29.99 1.14 -5.21
C LEU A 112 29.42 -0.26 -5.00
N GLY A 113 28.75 -0.49 -3.87
CA GLY A 113 28.07 -1.76 -3.57
C GLY A 113 27.01 -2.14 -4.58
N ASN A 114 26.33 -1.18 -5.21
CA ASN A 114 25.36 -1.46 -6.28
C ASN A 114 26.01 -2.04 -7.55
N GLU A 115 27.31 -1.76 -7.77
CA GLU A 115 28.09 -2.29 -8.89
C GLU A 115 28.92 -3.53 -8.52
N GLY A 116 28.65 -4.11 -7.34
CA GLY A 116 29.32 -5.33 -6.87
C GLY A 116 30.53 -5.10 -5.96
N TYR A 117 30.90 -3.88 -5.66
CA TYR A 117 32.01 -3.57 -4.74
C TYR A 117 31.48 -3.49 -3.30
N THR A 118 30.92 -4.61 -2.81
CA THR A 118 30.25 -4.69 -1.51
C THR A 118 31.18 -4.54 -0.30
N PHE A 119 32.48 -4.78 -0.50
CA PHE A 119 33.52 -4.60 0.51
C PHE A 119 34.25 -3.26 0.39
N ALA A 120 33.72 -2.34 -0.43
CA ALA A 120 34.32 -1.01 -0.59
C ALA A 120 34.41 -0.28 0.74
N ASN A 121 35.55 0.34 0.99
CA ASN A 121 35.82 1.17 2.15
C ASN A 121 35.99 2.63 1.72
N VAL A 122 35.12 3.50 2.25
CA VAL A 122 35.16 4.94 1.95
C VAL A 122 35.26 5.70 3.26
N ASN A 123 36.45 6.32 3.47
CA ASN A 123 36.75 7.06 4.68
C ASN A 123 36.82 8.55 4.40
N GLY A 124 35.96 9.32 5.06
CA GLY A 124 36.07 10.79 5.09
C GLY A 124 37.02 11.22 6.21
N THR A 125 38.11 11.89 5.87
CA THR A 125 39.10 12.38 6.83
C THR A 125 39.15 13.91 6.78
N PRO A 126 38.87 14.61 7.90
CA PRO A 126 39.01 16.05 7.99
C PRO A 126 40.50 16.42 8.24
N GLN A 127 41.04 17.35 7.47
CA GLN A 127 42.33 17.99 7.71
C GLN A 127 42.08 19.42 8.19
N VAL A 128 42.37 19.68 9.47
CA VAL A 128 42.07 20.93 10.14
C VAL A 128 43.21 21.96 9.90
N HIS A 129 42.81 23.18 9.55
CA HIS A 129 43.70 24.35 9.44
C HIS A 129 43.31 25.33 10.56
N GLU A 130 44.14 25.38 11.60
CA GLU A 130 43.81 26.17 12.82
C GLU A 130 43.93 27.67 12.58
N GLU A 131 44.83 28.10 11.66
CA GLU A 131 45.13 29.51 11.40
C GLU A 131 43.91 30.28 10.83
N ASP A 132 43.13 29.64 9.96
CA ASP A 132 42.01 30.24 9.25
C ASP A 132 40.63 29.60 9.62
N HIS A 133 40.61 28.70 10.61
CA HIS A 133 39.45 27.95 11.05
C HIS A 133 38.74 27.23 9.90
N THR A 134 39.49 26.62 9.01
CA THR A 134 38.97 25.86 7.87
C THR A 134 39.33 24.37 7.97
N VAL A 135 38.64 23.57 7.20
CA VAL A 135 38.88 22.12 7.11
C VAL A 135 38.79 21.64 5.67
N ASP A 136 39.79 20.89 5.22
CA ASP A 136 39.71 20.11 3.99
C ASP A 136 39.14 18.72 4.33
N ILE A 137 38.21 18.22 3.50
CA ILE A 137 37.66 16.89 3.67
C ILE A 137 38.13 16.02 2.52
N ILE A 138 38.84 14.94 2.85
CA ILE A 138 39.37 13.99 1.87
C ILE A 138 38.58 12.69 2.01
N PHE A 139 37.84 12.31 0.95
CA PHE A 139 37.20 10.99 0.87
C PHE A 139 38.17 10.03 0.16
N SER A 140 38.77 9.12 0.91
CA SER A 140 39.61 8.06 0.39
C SER A 140 38.75 6.85 0.03
N VAL A 141 38.77 6.49 -1.24
CA VAL A 141 37.94 5.40 -1.79
C VAL A 141 38.82 4.20 -2.11
N ASP A 142 38.59 3.10 -1.43
CA ASP A 142 39.14 1.78 -1.75
C ASP A 142 37.98 0.84 -2.12
N PRO A 143 37.77 0.56 -3.41
CA PRO A 143 36.65 -0.28 -3.85
C PRO A 143 36.84 -1.77 -3.52
N GLY A 144 38.07 -2.22 -3.29
CA GLY A 144 38.37 -3.65 -3.17
C GLY A 144 38.07 -4.43 -4.45
N LYS A 145 37.86 -5.75 -4.33
CA LYS A 145 37.47 -6.63 -5.42
C LYS A 145 35.95 -6.60 -5.63
N ARG A 146 35.50 -6.80 -6.87
CA ARG A 146 34.08 -7.03 -7.16
C ARG A 146 33.68 -8.39 -6.60
N ALA A 147 32.62 -8.44 -5.81
CA ALA A 147 32.13 -9.65 -5.19
C ALA A 147 30.94 -10.24 -5.98
N TYR A 148 30.84 -11.57 -5.97
CA TYR A 148 29.80 -12.34 -6.61
C TYR A 148 29.00 -13.12 -5.57
N VAL A 149 27.71 -13.30 -5.78
CA VAL A 149 26.86 -14.09 -4.90
C VAL A 149 27.09 -15.58 -5.16
N ASN A 150 27.63 -16.28 -4.16
CA ASN A 150 27.80 -17.72 -4.21
C ASN A 150 26.44 -18.42 -4.02
N ARG A 151 25.75 -18.18 -2.91
CA ARG A 151 24.44 -18.75 -2.59
C ARG A 151 23.53 -17.77 -1.91
N ILE A 152 22.23 -17.98 -2.10
CA ILE A 152 21.16 -17.30 -1.36
C ILE A 152 20.47 -18.32 -0.44
N ASN A 153 20.62 -18.15 0.87
CA ASN A 153 20.11 -19.05 1.88
C ASN A 153 18.94 -18.40 2.63
N PHE A 154 17.94 -19.21 3.00
CA PHE A 154 16.82 -18.79 3.84
C PHE A 154 16.80 -19.58 5.14
N ARG A 155 16.44 -18.91 6.23
CA ARG A 155 16.30 -19.50 7.56
C ARG A 155 15.09 -18.92 8.26
N GLY A 156 14.40 -19.77 9.07
CA GLY A 156 13.24 -19.34 9.85
C GLY A 156 11.89 -19.51 9.16
N ASN A 157 11.86 -19.88 7.88
CA ASN A 157 10.66 -20.18 7.12
C ASN A 157 10.17 -21.62 7.38
N THR A 158 9.58 -21.86 8.56
CA THR A 158 9.14 -23.18 8.99
C THR A 158 7.83 -23.65 8.36
N LYS A 159 6.97 -22.72 7.96
CA LYS A 159 5.67 -22.96 7.33
C LYS A 159 5.67 -22.55 5.85
N THR A 160 6.38 -21.49 5.52
CA THR A 160 6.44 -20.96 4.16
C THR A 160 7.44 -21.74 3.32
N ASP A 161 7.00 -22.21 2.16
CA ASP A 161 7.87 -22.92 1.22
C ASP A 161 9.05 -22.05 0.77
N ASP A 162 10.24 -22.63 0.63
CA ASP A 162 11.46 -21.95 0.16
C ASP A 162 11.26 -21.26 -1.22
N LYS A 163 10.51 -21.90 -2.12
CA LYS A 163 10.16 -21.33 -3.42
C LYS A 163 9.44 -19.98 -3.33
N VAL A 164 8.67 -19.73 -2.25
CA VAL A 164 7.94 -18.48 -2.03
C VAL A 164 8.91 -17.35 -1.73
N LEU A 165 9.95 -17.60 -0.93
CA LEU A 165 11.00 -16.62 -0.66
C LEU A 165 11.86 -16.40 -1.90
N ARG A 166 12.27 -17.49 -2.55
CA ARG A 166 13.19 -17.48 -3.70
C ARG A 166 12.64 -16.71 -4.90
N ARG A 167 11.34 -16.79 -5.18
CA ARG A 167 10.70 -16.03 -6.28
C ARG A 167 10.68 -14.52 -6.04
N GLU A 168 10.82 -14.08 -4.80
CA GLU A 168 10.90 -12.64 -4.47
C GLU A 168 12.30 -12.05 -4.64
N MET A 169 13.30 -12.89 -4.90
CA MET A 169 14.68 -12.42 -5.06
C MET A 169 14.86 -11.62 -6.35
N ARG A 170 15.55 -10.50 -6.23
CA ARG A 170 16.01 -9.68 -7.34
C ARG A 170 17.50 -9.88 -7.58
N GLN A 171 18.23 -10.17 -6.51
CA GLN A 171 19.62 -10.64 -6.59
C GLN A 171 19.64 -12.09 -7.04
N MET A 172 20.48 -12.43 -7.99
CA MET A 172 20.67 -13.78 -8.47
C MET A 172 21.98 -14.39 -7.97
N GLU A 173 22.00 -15.69 -7.76
CA GLU A 173 23.22 -16.46 -7.51
C GLU A 173 24.12 -16.42 -8.76
N GLY A 174 25.44 -16.38 -8.57
CA GLY A 174 26.43 -16.25 -9.65
C GLY A 174 26.56 -14.86 -10.25
N GLY A 175 25.64 -13.95 -9.99
CA GLY A 175 25.73 -12.53 -10.39
C GLY A 175 26.61 -11.70 -9.44
N TRP A 176 27.05 -10.52 -9.87
CA TRP A 176 27.72 -9.61 -8.93
C TRP A 176 26.76 -9.20 -7.81
N ALA A 177 27.30 -9.10 -6.61
CA ALA A 177 26.51 -8.76 -5.42
C ALA A 177 26.13 -7.27 -5.43
N SER A 178 24.88 -6.96 -5.77
CA SER A 178 24.37 -5.60 -5.74
C SER A 178 23.67 -5.32 -4.41
N THR A 179 24.16 -4.39 -3.62
CA THR A 179 23.53 -3.96 -2.37
C THR A 179 22.07 -3.53 -2.61
N TYR A 180 21.80 -2.85 -3.72
CA TYR A 180 20.44 -2.44 -4.10
C TYR A 180 19.52 -3.65 -4.35
N LEU A 181 19.97 -4.65 -5.13
CA LEU A 181 19.15 -5.83 -5.44
C LEU A 181 18.92 -6.70 -4.20
N ILE A 182 19.91 -6.78 -3.31
CA ILE A 182 19.79 -7.49 -2.02
C ILE A 182 18.77 -6.80 -1.13
N ASP A 183 18.84 -5.45 -1.00
CA ASP A 183 17.88 -4.65 -0.25
C ASP A 183 16.47 -4.73 -0.85
N GLN A 184 16.34 -4.68 -2.18
CA GLN A 184 15.05 -4.85 -2.87
C GLN A 184 14.44 -6.21 -2.59
N SER A 185 15.24 -7.28 -2.57
CA SER A 185 14.79 -8.62 -2.25
C SER A 185 14.26 -8.68 -0.80
N LYS A 186 14.96 -8.04 0.15
CA LYS A 186 14.47 -7.90 1.53
C LYS A 186 13.15 -7.18 1.62
N VAL A 187 13.01 -6.01 0.98
CA VAL A 187 11.76 -5.22 0.95
C VAL A 187 10.61 -6.01 0.35
N ARG A 188 10.87 -6.83 -0.67
CA ARG A 188 9.86 -7.70 -1.27
C ARG A 188 9.37 -8.78 -0.30
N LEU A 189 10.28 -9.43 0.44
CA LEU A 189 9.91 -10.37 1.49
C LEU A 189 9.07 -9.70 2.58
N GLU A 190 9.44 -8.50 3.03
CA GLU A 190 8.68 -7.73 4.01
C GLU A 190 7.28 -7.38 3.52
N ARG A 191 7.12 -7.05 2.23
CA ARG A 191 5.82 -6.71 1.60
C ARG A 191 4.85 -7.89 1.50
N LEU A 192 5.33 -9.13 1.54
CA LEU A 192 4.46 -10.31 1.57
C LEU A 192 3.54 -10.32 2.80
N GLY A 193 3.96 -9.70 3.91
CA GLY A 193 3.21 -9.71 5.16
C GLY A 193 3.20 -11.06 5.88
N PHE A 194 4.05 -12.00 5.44
CA PHE A 194 4.19 -13.33 6.07
C PHE A 194 5.21 -13.33 7.20
N PHE A 195 6.06 -12.30 7.23
CA PHE A 195 7.18 -12.19 8.14
C PHE A 195 7.04 -10.93 9.00
N LYS A 196 7.30 -11.07 10.28
CA LYS A 196 7.36 -9.98 11.25
C LYS A 196 8.67 -9.20 11.11
N GLU A 197 9.75 -9.94 10.83
CA GLU A 197 11.09 -9.41 10.66
C GLU A 197 11.82 -10.16 9.56
N VAL A 198 12.59 -9.43 8.76
CA VAL A 198 13.47 -9.96 7.72
C VAL A 198 14.85 -9.35 7.89
N ASN A 199 15.83 -10.17 8.25
CA ASN A 199 17.23 -9.76 8.37
C ASN A 199 18.03 -10.35 7.23
N VAL A 200 19.02 -9.58 6.72
CA VAL A 200 19.93 -10.03 5.67
C VAL A 200 21.37 -9.82 6.13
N GLU A 201 22.18 -10.85 5.93
CA GLU A 201 23.61 -10.83 6.17
C GLU A 201 24.34 -11.29 4.91
N THR A 202 25.50 -10.70 4.65
CA THR A 202 26.30 -10.97 3.45
C THR A 202 27.73 -11.39 3.83
N PRO A 203 27.91 -12.54 4.52
CA PRO A 203 29.24 -13.00 4.90
C PRO A 203 30.07 -13.38 3.67
N ALA A 204 31.36 -13.03 3.70
CA ALA A 204 32.33 -13.49 2.71
C ALA A 204 32.50 -15.02 2.81
N VAL A 205 32.68 -15.67 1.65
CA VAL A 205 32.95 -17.10 1.59
C VAL A 205 34.40 -17.38 2.03
N ALA A 206 34.56 -18.26 3.00
CA ALA A 206 35.89 -18.59 3.53
C ALA A 206 36.83 -19.10 2.43
N GLY A 207 38.01 -18.50 2.31
CA GLY A 207 39.03 -18.88 1.33
C GLY A 207 38.81 -18.39 -0.10
N VAL A 208 37.77 -17.56 -0.34
CA VAL A 208 37.47 -16.97 -1.65
C VAL A 208 37.24 -15.47 -1.48
N ASP A 209 38.14 -14.66 -2.02
CA ASP A 209 38.16 -13.20 -1.75
C ASP A 209 37.06 -12.40 -2.50
N ASP A 210 36.43 -12.99 -3.52
CA ASP A 210 35.49 -12.33 -4.43
C ASP A 210 34.09 -12.95 -4.40
N GLN A 211 33.78 -13.76 -3.35
CA GLN A 211 32.46 -14.35 -3.18
C GLN A 211 31.87 -14.07 -1.82
N LEU A 212 30.54 -13.93 -1.80
CA LEU A 212 29.76 -13.81 -0.57
C LEU A 212 28.50 -14.68 -0.66
N ASP A 213 28.03 -15.13 0.49
CA ASP A 213 26.70 -15.72 0.65
C ASP A 213 25.71 -14.63 1.05
N VAL A 214 24.46 -14.73 0.59
CA VAL A 214 23.37 -13.86 1.04
C VAL A 214 22.43 -14.70 1.91
N ASN A 215 22.41 -14.42 3.22
CA ASN A 215 21.60 -15.14 4.19
C ASN A 215 20.41 -14.30 4.63
N TYR A 216 19.19 -14.70 4.25
CA TYR A 216 17.96 -14.11 4.75
C TYR A 216 17.47 -14.91 5.95
N ALA A 217 17.39 -14.26 7.12
CA ALA A 217 16.77 -14.81 8.31
C ALA A 217 15.39 -14.15 8.49
N VAL A 218 14.33 -14.95 8.52
CA VAL A 218 12.94 -14.48 8.62
C VAL A 218 12.30 -14.96 9.93
N GLU A 219 11.47 -14.12 10.53
CA GLU A 219 10.58 -14.48 11.63
C GLU A 219 9.15 -14.51 11.10
N GLU A 220 8.55 -15.70 11.01
CA GLU A 220 7.18 -15.84 10.49
C GLU A 220 6.14 -15.27 11.45
N GLN A 221 5.09 -14.67 10.88
CA GLN A 221 3.92 -14.21 11.62
C GLN A 221 2.63 -14.84 11.09
N ALA A 222 1.55 -14.65 11.83
CA ALA A 222 0.24 -15.05 11.34
C ALA A 222 -0.12 -14.26 10.07
N SER A 223 -0.28 -14.95 8.95
CA SER A 223 -0.63 -14.39 7.65
C SER A 223 -2.12 -14.45 7.35
N GLY A 224 -2.93 -14.96 8.27
CA GLY A 224 -4.37 -15.01 8.20
C GLY A 224 -5.04 -14.04 9.15
N SER A 225 -6.27 -13.65 8.81
CA SER A 225 -7.12 -12.84 9.68
C SER A 225 -8.55 -13.39 9.70
N ILE A 226 -9.17 -13.35 10.87
CA ILE A 226 -10.59 -13.59 11.05
C ILE A 226 -11.19 -12.29 11.54
N THR A 227 -12.17 -11.78 10.79
CA THR A 227 -12.87 -10.55 11.13
C THR A 227 -14.34 -10.86 11.36
N ALA A 228 -14.89 -10.35 12.45
CA ALA A 228 -16.32 -10.30 12.69
C ALA A 228 -16.73 -8.85 12.92
N SER A 229 -17.80 -8.43 12.30
CA SER A 229 -18.33 -7.06 12.43
C SER A 229 -19.82 -7.08 12.69
N ILE A 230 -20.27 -6.16 13.52
CA ILE A 230 -21.66 -5.88 13.77
C ILE A 230 -21.88 -4.39 13.57
N GLY A 231 -22.89 -4.04 12.83
CA GLY A 231 -23.28 -2.66 12.57
C GLY A 231 -24.79 -2.49 12.58
N PHE A 232 -25.24 -1.25 12.64
CA PHE A 232 -26.63 -0.89 12.52
C PHE A 232 -26.78 0.34 11.64
N ALA A 233 -27.68 0.27 10.67
CA ALA A 233 -28.06 1.41 9.85
C ALA A 233 -29.59 1.48 9.78
N GLN A 234 -30.15 2.69 9.76
CA GLN A 234 -31.59 2.89 9.74
C GLN A 234 -32.26 2.22 8.53
N SER A 235 -31.64 2.27 7.37
CA SER A 235 -32.14 1.68 6.13
C SER A 235 -31.93 0.16 6.04
N SER A 236 -30.83 -0.36 6.62
CA SER A 236 -30.39 -1.74 6.47
C SER A 236 -30.62 -2.60 7.71
N GLY A 237 -31.07 -1.99 8.83
CA GLY A 237 -31.22 -2.66 10.10
C GLY A 237 -29.90 -3.14 10.68
N LEU A 238 -29.91 -4.30 11.31
CA LEU A 238 -28.71 -4.97 11.83
C LEU A 238 -27.89 -5.56 10.68
N ILE A 239 -26.60 -5.22 10.66
CA ILE A 239 -25.65 -5.73 9.67
C ILE A 239 -24.65 -6.62 10.40
N LEU A 240 -24.54 -7.86 9.96
CA LEU A 240 -23.55 -8.83 10.43
C LEU A 240 -22.56 -9.11 9.31
N GLY A 241 -21.28 -8.99 9.61
CA GLY A 241 -20.20 -9.31 8.68
C GLY A 241 -19.23 -10.32 9.28
N GLY A 242 -18.69 -11.17 8.45
CA GLY A 242 -17.63 -12.09 8.81
C GLY A 242 -16.71 -12.34 7.63
N SER A 243 -15.41 -12.42 7.88
CA SER A 243 -14.47 -12.83 6.85
C SER A 243 -13.31 -13.63 7.45
N ILE A 244 -12.84 -14.58 6.67
CA ILE A 244 -11.62 -15.34 6.93
C ILE A 244 -10.74 -15.12 5.70
N THR A 245 -9.52 -14.65 5.93
CA THR A 245 -8.53 -14.49 4.87
C THR A 245 -7.22 -15.16 5.28
N GLN A 246 -6.56 -15.79 4.33
CA GLN A 246 -5.26 -16.43 4.51
C GLN A 246 -4.35 -16.03 3.35
N ASN A 247 -3.32 -15.23 3.60
CA ASN A 247 -2.41 -14.73 2.58
C ASN A 247 -1.31 -15.72 2.18
N ASN A 248 -1.05 -16.72 3.02
CA ASN A 248 -0.06 -17.77 2.77
C ASN A 248 -0.71 -19.12 3.03
N PHE A 249 -1.68 -19.47 2.19
CA PHE A 249 -2.48 -20.67 2.34
C PHE A 249 -1.59 -21.91 2.22
N LEU A 250 -1.54 -22.72 3.29
CA LEU A 250 -0.69 -23.92 3.40
C LEU A 250 0.80 -23.67 3.12
N GLY A 251 1.31 -22.45 3.33
CA GLY A 251 2.73 -22.13 3.09
C GLY A 251 3.12 -21.89 1.63
N THR A 252 2.18 -21.98 0.70
CA THR A 252 2.42 -21.88 -0.75
C THR A 252 2.50 -20.45 -1.28
N GLY A 253 2.21 -19.46 -0.42
CA GLY A 253 2.09 -18.05 -0.80
C GLY A 253 0.80 -17.73 -1.55
N ASN A 254 -0.14 -18.67 -1.63
CA ASN A 254 -1.44 -18.45 -2.25
C ASN A 254 -2.39 -17.73 -1.29
N TYR A 255 -3.32 -16.99 -1.86
CA TYR A 255 -4.35 -16.28 -1.12
C TYR A 255 -5.66 -17.07 -1.15
N ALA A 256 -6.30 -17.25 0.00
CA ALA A 256 -7.63 -17.82 0.13
C ALA A 256 -8.50 -16.90 0.98
N SER A 257 -9.76 -16.72 0.61
CA SER A 257 -10.72 -15.90 1.35
C SER A 257 -12.12 -16.50 1.35
N LEU A 258 -12.81 -16.30 2.46
CA LEU A 258 -14.23 -16.54 2.64
C LEU A 258 -14.83 -15.29 3.27
N GLY A 259 -15.86 -14.73 2.66
CA GLY A 259 -16.58 -13.57 3.18
C GLY A 259 -18.07 -13.83 3.25
N LEU A 260 -18.70 -13.30 4.27
CA LEU A 260 -20.15 -13.29 4.42
C LEU A 260 -20.61 -11.91 4.95
N THR A 261 -21.74 -11.44 4.43
CA THR A 261 -22.41 -10.24 4.96
C THR A 261 -23.90 -10.49 4.93
N ARG A 262 -24.58 -10.16 6.01
CA ARG A 262 -26.02 -10.27 6.13
C ARG A 262 -26.61 -9.03 6.77
N SER A 263 -27.64 -8.49 6.15
CA SER A 263 -28.46 -7.40 6.68
C SER A 263 -29.95 -7.73 6.52
N SER A 264 -30.82 -6.81 6.86
CA SER A 264 -32.27 -7.00 6.70
C SER A 264 -32.67 -7.23 5.25
N TYR A 265 -31.99 -6.60 4.30
CA TYR A 265 -32.32 -6.61 2.88
C TYR A 265 -31.32 -7.37 2.00
N GLN A 266 -30.14 -7.75 2.52
CA GLN A 266 -29.09 -8.33 1.69
C GLN A 266 -28.34 -9.45 2.41
N SER A 267 -28.06 -10.52 1.69
CA SER A 267 -27.14 -11.59 2.08
C SER A 267 -26.11 -11.79 0.97
N LYS A 268 -24.82 -11.73 1.31
CA LYS A 268 -23.71 -11.94 0.37
C LYS A 268 -22.73 -12.97 0.93
N TYR A 269 -22.32 -13.90 0.07
CA TYR A 269 -21.28 -14.90 0.34
C TYR A 269 -20.28 -14.86 -0.81
N ASN A 270 -19.00 -14.92 -0.49
CA ASN A 270 -17.95 -14.98 -1.49
C ASN A 270 -16.83 -15.90 -1.03
N ILE A 271 -16.30 -16.67 -1.97
CA ILE A 271 -15.12 -17.51 -1.80
C ILE A 271 -14.13 -17.08 -2.88
N GLY A 272 -12.89 -16.86 -2.49
CA GLY A 272 -11.81 -16.48 -3.41
C GLY A 272 -10.56 -17.32 -3.16
N PHE A 273 -9.89 -17.65 -4.24
CA PHE A 273 -8.56 -18.26 -4.22
C PHE A 273 -7.70 -17.62 -5.30
N THR A 274 -6.45 -17.27 -4.99
CA THR A 274 -5.53 -16.67 -5.96
C THR A 274 -4.13 -17.25 -5.79
N ASP A 275 -3.57 -17.73 -6.87
CA ASP A 275 -2.15 -18.01 -7.00
C ASP A 275 -1.47 -16.76 -7.57
N PRO A 276 -0.67 -16.02 -6.79
CA PRO A 276 -0.01 -14.80 -7.25
C PRO A 276 1.14 -15.04 -8.22
N TYR A 277 1.62 -16.28 -8.31
CA TYR A 277 2.73 -16.70 -9.17
C TYR A 277 2.38 -17.99 -9.94
N PHE A 278 1.25 -17.96 -10.63
CA PHE A 278 0.85 -19.04 -11.55
C PHE A 278 1.91 -19.27 -12.62
N THR A 279 2.58 -18.21 -13.06
CA THR A 279 3.81 -18.29 -13.86
C THR A 279 4.99 -17.71 -13.10
N THR A 280 6.21 -18.06 -13.51
CA THR A 280 7.47 -17.56 -12.91
C THR A 280 7.63 -16.06 -13.03
N ASP A 281 7.01 -15.43 -14.02
CA ASP A 281 7.05 -13.99 -14.27
C ASP A 281 6.05 -13.19 -13.40
N GLY A 282 5.33 -13.87 -12.49
CA GLY A 282 4.41 -13.22 -11.55
C GLY A 282 3.01 -12.95 -12.13
N VAL A 283 2.61 -13.66 -13.20
CA VAL A 283 1.20 -13.68 -13.63
C VAL A 283 0.39 -14.41 -12.58
N SER A 284 -0.64 -13.74 -12.04
CA SER A 284 -1.53 -14.35 -11.06
C SER A 284 -2.74 -15.01 -11.72
N LEU A 285 -3.22 -16.11 -11.12
CA LEU A 285 -4.46 -16.77 -11.51
C LEU A 285 -5.40 -16.80 -10.30
N GLY A 286 -6.58 -16.20 -10.46
CA GLY A 286 -7.61 -16.12 -9.45
C GLY A 286 -8.85 -16.90 -9.83
N TYR A 287 -9.54 -17.44 -8.82
CA TYR A 287 -10.87 -18.04 -8.92
C TYR A 287 -11.76 -17.43 -7.87
N ASN A 288 -13.00 -17.17 -8.21
CA ASN A 288 -13.98 -16.69 -7.26
C ASN A 288 -15.34 -17.35 -7.49
N ALA A 289 -16.07 -17.57 -6.41
CA ALA A 289 -17.47 -17.98 -6.41
C ALA A 289 -18.23 -17.02 -5.50
N PHE A 290 -19.41 -16.64 -5.92
CA PHE A 290 -20.25 -15.73 -5.13
C PHE A 290 -21.71 -16.07 -5.21
N TYR A 291 -22.43 -15.71 -4.16
CA TYR A 291 -23.87 -15.70 -4.06
C TYR A 291 -24.31 -14.38 -3.40
N SER A 292 -25.27 -13.72 -3.98
CA SER A 292 -25.85 -12.48 -3.47
C SER A 292 -27.35 -12.52 -3.61
N ASP A 293 -28.06 -12.33 -2.49
CA ASP A 293 -29.52 -12.15 -2.47
C ASP A 293 -29.80 -10.76 -1.90
N THR A 294 -30.44 -9.92 -2.69
CA THR A 294 -30.75 -8.53 -2.33
C THR A 294 -32.22 -8.24 -2.58
N ASP A 295 -32.94 -7.86 -1.54
CA ASP A 295 -34.36 -7.56 -1.55
C ASP A 295 -34.58 -6.08 -1.18
N TYR A 296 -34.65 -5.23 -2.19
CA TYR A 296 -34.85 -3.78 -2.01
C TYR A 296 -36.25 -3.44 -1.48
N ASN A 297 -37.21 -4.41 -1.49
CA ASN A 297 -38.50 -4.19 -0.83
C ASN A 297 -38.36 -4.04 0.70
N LYS A 298 -37.28 -4.59 1.27
CA LYS A 298 -36.93 -4.50 2.70
C LYS A 298 -35.95 -3.36 3.03
N TYR A 299 -35.46 -2.64 2.02
CA TYR A 299 -34.55 -1.53 2.20
C TYR A 299 -35.34 -0.26 2.46
N TYR A 300 -35.64 0.00 3.72
CA TYR A 300 -36.54 1.07 4.15
C TYR A 300 -36.00 2.48 3.78
N ASP A 301 -36.88 3.30 3.21
CA ASP A 301 -36.61 4.71 2.84
C ASP A 301 -35.33 4.88 1.98
N SER A 302 -35.09 3.94 1.08
CA SER A 302 -33.86 3.90 0.29
C SER A 302 -33.80 4.92 -0.85
N GLY A 303 -34.97 5.33 -1.37
CA GLY A 303 -35.06 6.10 -2.62
C GLY A 303 -34.64 5.29 -3.86
N VAL A 304 -34.64 3.97 -3.76
CA VAL A 304 -34.38 3.01 -4.84
C VAL A 304 -35.68 2.26 -5.15
N SER A 305 -35.93 1.96 -6.42
CA SER A 305 -37.12 1.22 -6.84
C SER A 305 -37.17 -0.19 -6.23
N TYR A 306 -38.38 -0.70 -6.00
CA TYR A 306 -38.61 -1.95 -5.31
C TYR A 306 -38.50 -3.16 -6.24
N TYR A 307 -37.54 -4.01 -5.96
CA TYR A 307 -37.38 -5.34 -6.59
C TYR A 307 -36.48 -6.22 -5.71
N SER A 308 -36.41 -7.48 -6.00
CA SER A 308 -35.39 -8.37 -5.46
C SER A 308 -34.55 -8.98 -6.58
N ILE A 309 -33.29 -9.22 -6.29
CA ILE A 309 -32.37 -9.86 -7.21
C ILE A 309 -31.54 -10.91 -6.47
N ASN A 310 -31.53 -12.12 -7.00
CA ASN A 310 -30.69 -13.20 -6.56
C ASN A 310 -29.65 -13.47 -7.64
N SER A 311 -28.39 -13.37 -7.28
CA SER A 311 -27.26 -13.53 -8.21
C SER A 311 -26.27 -14.56 -7.68
N TYR A 312 -25.81 -15.46 -8.51
CA TYR A 312 -24.71 -16.36 -8.19
C TYR A 312 -23.81 -16.55 -9.42
N GLY A 313 -22.55 -16.83 -9.16
CA GLY A 313 -21.62 -16.97 -10.27
C GLY A 313 -20.25 -17.51 -9.87
N LEU A 314 -19.52 -17.85 -10.91
CA LEU A 314 -18.15 -18.32 -10.87
C LEU A 314 -17.31 -17.45 -11.79
N GLY A 315 -16.13 -17.07 -11.33
CA GLY A 315 -15.20 -16.25 -12.11
C GLY A 315 -13.78 -16.78 -12.05
N THR A 316 -13.03 -16.44 -13.09
CA THR A 316 -11.57 -16.62 -13.15
C THR A 316 -10.93 -15.33 -13.60
N SER A 317 -9.73 -15.06 -13.13
CA SER A 317 -8.99 -13.85 -13.49
C SER A 317 -7.51 -14.12 -13.63
N LEU A 318 -6.89 -13.46 -14.62
CA LEU A 318 -5.44 -13.44 -14.84
C LEU A 318 -4.94 -12.03 -14.59
N GLY A 319 -3.95 -11.88 -13.70
CA GLY A 319 -3.34 -10.59 -13.40
C GLY A 319 -1.90 -10.55 -13.87
N TYR A 320 -1.58 -9.67 -14.82
CA TYR A 320 -0.24 -9.48 -15.39
C TYR A 320 0.42 -8.22 -14.80
N PRO A 321 1.53 -8.34 -14.05
CA PRO A 321 2.27 -7.20 -13.54
C PRO A 321 3.04 -6.53 -14.68
N ILE A 322 2.75 -5.25 -14.97
CA ILE A 322 3.53 -4.45 -15.93
C ILE A 322 4.83 -4.00 -15.28
N ASN A 323 4.72 -3.52 -14.05
CA ASN A 323 5.84 -3.08 -13.20
C ASN A 323 5.45 -3.18 -11.72
N GLU A 324 6.26 -2.64 -10.80
CA GLU A 324 6.02 -2.68 -9.35
C GLU A 324 4.76 -1.94 -8.89
N THR A 325 4.24 -1.02 -9.70
CA THR A 325 3.09 -0.16 -9.36
C THR A 325 1.86 -0.39 -10.23
N SER A 326 2.00 -1.06 -11.38
CA SER A 326 0.95 -1.21 -12.39
C SER A 326 0.68 -2.66 -12.73
N ARG A 327 -0.62 -2.99 -12.92
CA ARG A 327 -1.08 -4.33 -13.26
C ARG A 327 -2.22 -4.28 -14.28
N LEU A 328 -2.22 -5.23 -15.21
CA LEU A 328 -3.39 -5.57 -16.04
C LEU A 328 -4.10 -6.77 -15.43
N THR A 329 -5.43 -6.79 -15.55
CA THR A 329 -6.26 -7.92 -15.10
C THR A 329 -7.24 -8.27 -16.18
N PHE A 330 -7.34 -9.54 -16.53
CA PHE A 330 -8.34 -10.07 -17.45
C PHE A 330 -9.21 -11.07 -16.71
N GLY A 331 -10.52 -10.97 -16.86
CA GLY A 331 -11.46 -11.81 -16.16
C GLY A 331 -12.51 -12.41 -17.07
N LEU A 332 -12.98 -13.59 -16.70
CA LEU A 332 -14.18 -14.23 -17.26
C LEU A 332 -15.07 -14.65 -16.10
N THR A 333 -16.34 -14.28 -16.14
CA THR A 333 -17.32 -14.62 -15.11
C THR A 333 -18.60 -15.14 -15.74
N ALA A 334 -19.07 -16.29 -15.30
CA ALA A 334 -20.40 -16.79 -15.56
C ALA A 334 -21.31 -16.42 -14.38
N GLN A 335 -22.36 -15.67 -14.63
CA GLN A 335 -23.28 -15.18 -13.62
C GLN A 335 -24.73 -15.49 -14.02
N HIS A 336 -25.49 -15.96 -13.07
CA HIS A 336 -26.93 -16.12 -13.20
C HIS A 336 -27.64 -15.15 -12.26
N ASP A 337 -28.59 -14.40 -12.81
CA ASP A 337 -29.40 -13.41 -12.11
C ASP A 337 -30.89 -13.81 -12.21
N ASN A 338 -31.59 -13.79 -11.08
CA ASN A 338 -33.04 -13.94 -11.01
C ASN A 338 -33.65 -12.69 -10.38
N ILE A 339 -34.55 -12.03 -11.09
CA ILE A 339 -35.15 -10.74 -10.71
C ILE A 339 -36.62 -10.95 -10.46
N GLU A 340 -37.10 -10.52 -9.29
CA GLU A 340 -38.53 -10.53 -8.95
C GLU A 340 -38.97 -9.10 -8.67
N PRO A 341 -39.98 -8.56 -9.39
CA PRO A 341 -40.50 -7.25 -9.11
C PRO A 341 -41.21 -7.24 -7.74
N GLY A 342 -41.10 -6.14 -7.03
CA GLY A 342 -41.87 -5.89 -5.80
C GLY A 342 -43.26 -5.35 -6.13
N THR A 343 -44.11 -5.28 -5.12
CA THR A 343 -45.51 -4.79 -5.26
C THR A 343 -45.59 -3.37 -5.82
N TYR A 344 -44.54 -2.55 -5.61
CA TYR A 344 -44.47 -1.14 -6.01
C TYR A 344 -43.25 -0.88 -6.89
N SER A 345 -42.87 -1.82 -7.73
CA SER A 345 -41.81 -1.62 -8.72
C SER A 345 -42.20 -0.56 -9.73
N ALA A 346 -41.17 0.10 -10.28
CA ALA A 346 -41.33 1.09 -11.35
C ALA A 346 -41.85 0.42 -12.65
N ASP A 347 -42.54 1.19 -13.49
CA ASP A 347 -42.97 0.73 -14.80
C ASP A 347 -41.81 0.22 -15.66
N GLU A 348 -40.64 0.89 -15.60
CA GLU A 348 -39.44 0.50 -16.34
C GLU A 348 -38.92 -0.90 -15.95
N ILE A 349 -39.14 -1.33 -14.70
CA ILE A 349 -38.78 -2.68 -14.25
C ILE A 349 -39.74 -3.72 -14.83
N TYR A 350 -41.04 -3.43 -14.83
CA TYR A 350 -42.02 -4.30 -15.44
C TYR A 350 -41.81 -4.40 -16.96
N ASP A 351 -41.62 -3.29 -17.65
CA ASP A 351 -41.33 -3.24 -19.09
C ASP A 351 -40.05 -4.04 -19.43
N PHE A 352 -39.01 -3.92 -18.60
CA PHE A 352 -37.78 -4.70 -18.78
C PHE A 352 -38.08 -6.21 -18.63
N ILE A 353 -38.80 -6.59 -17.58
CA ILE A 353 -39.14 -8.01 -17.32
C ILE A 353 -40.05 -8.58 -18.41
N GLU A 354 -41.01 -7.80 -18.94
CA GLU A 354 -41.89 -8.23 -20.03
C GLU A 354 -41.09 -8.44 -21.32
N ARG A 355 -40.12 -7.60 -21.61
CA ARG A 355 -39.29 -7.66 -22.81
C ARG A 355 -38.19 -8.74 -22.74
N GLU A 356 -37.45 -8.77 -21.65
CA GLU A 356 -36.24 -9.58 -21.53
C GLU A 356 -36.45 -10.84 -20.68
N GLY A 357 -37.44 -10.85 -19.78
CA GLY A 357 -37.68 -11.94 -18.82
C GLY A 357 -37.14 -11.63 -17.42
N LYS A 358 -37.16 -12.65 -16.55
CA LYS A 358 -36.76 -12.52 -15.13
C LYS A 358 -35.42 -13.18 -14.80
N GLN A 359 -34.98 -14.12 -15.62
CA GLN A 359 -33.80 -14.94 -15.35
C GLN A 359 -32.81 -14.79 -16.48
N PHE A 360 -31.55 -14.52 -16.14
CA PHE A 360 -30.49 -14.25 -17.10
C PHE A 360 -29.23 -14.99 -16.73
N THR A 361 -28.65 -15.67 -17.70
CA THR A 361 -27.30 -16.22 -17.58
C THR A 361 -26.37 -15.40 -18.48
N ASN A 362 -25.45 -14.70 -17.88
CA ASN A 362 -24.52 -13.81 -18.59
C ASN A 362 -23.06 -14.28 -18.41
N PHE A 363 -22.35 -14.33 -19.50
CA PHE A 363 -20.90 -14.53 -19.55
C PHE A 363 -20.22 -13.19 -19.74
N LYS A 364 -19.53 -12.70 -18.71
CA LYS A 364 -18.91 -11.39 -18.68
C LYS A 364 -17.40 -11.52 -18.88
N ALA A 365 -16.85 -10.87 -19.92
CA ALA A 365 -15.42 -10.69 -20.05
C ALA A 365 -15.03 -9.31 -19.51
N SER A 366 -13.91 -9.23 -18.81
CA SER A 366 -13.41 -7.96 -18.27
C SER A 366 -11.93 -7.78 -18.56
N ALA A 367 -11.53 -6.51 -18.73
CA ALA A 367 -10.15 -6.09 -18.81
C ALA A 367 -9.95 -4.86 -17.90
N GLY A 368 -9.02 -4.96 -16.98
CA GLY A 368 -8.72 -3.92 -16.01
C GLY A 368 -7.28 -3.46 -16.09
N TRP A 369 -7.05 -2.18 -15.83
CA TRP A 369 -5.74 -1.61 -15.57
C TRP A 369 -5.77 -0.90 -14.22
N SER A 370 -4.78 -1.18 -13.38
CA SER A 370 -4.64 -0.53 -12.09
C SER A 370 -3.21 -0.06 -11.88
N GLU A 371 -3.06 1.12 -11.30
CA GLU A 371 -1.77 1.70 -10.91
C GLU A 371 -1.89 2.35 -9.52
N SER A 372 -0.88 2.18 -8.67
CA SER A 372 -0.84 2.83 -7.38
C SER A 372 0.59 3.21 -7.00
N THR A 373 0.81 4.52 -6.81
CA THR A 373 2.07 5.12 -6.32
C THR A 373 1.92 5.72 -4.93
N LEU A 374 0.84 5.37 -4.21
CA LEU A 374 0.57 5.90 -2.88
C LEU A 374 1.67 5.54 -1.89
N ASN A 375 2.12 6.53 -1.12
CA ASN A 375 3.19 6.35 -0.13
C ASN A 375 2.78 5.52 1.10
N LYS A 376 1.47 5.35 1.34
CA LYS A 376 0.90 4.55 2.44
C LYS A 376 -0.42 3.95 2.00
N GLY A 377 -0.76 2.76 2.51
CA GLY A 377 -2.05 2.12 2.25
C GLY A 377 -3.22 2.81 2.98
N VAL A 378 -2.96 3.34 4.17
CA VAL A 378 -3.94 4.08 4.99
C VAL A 378 -3.40 5.48 5.23
N LEU A 379 -4.28 6.49 5.11
CA LEU A 379 -3.93 7.91 5.28
C LEU A 379 -2.74 8.32 4.41
N ALA A 380 -2.80 8.00 3.12
CA ALA A 380 -1.82 8.46 2.14
C ALA A 380 -1.76 10.00 2.13
N THR A 381 -0.56 10.54 1.96
CA THR A 381 -0.31 11.97 1.92
C THR A 381 0.24 12.44 0.58
N ARG A 382 0.70 11.52 -0.26
CA ARG A 382 1.20 11.80 -1.62
C ARG A 382 1.08 10.57 -2.52
N GLY A 383 1.09 10.82 -3.84
CA GLY A 383 0.97 9.80 -4.86
C GLY A 383 -0.44 9.73 -5.43
N HIS A 384 -0.65 8.81 -6.33
CA HIS A 384 -1.94 8.59 -6.97
C HIS A 384 -2.29 7.10 -7.02
N SER A 385 -3.58 6.83 -7.19
CA SER A 385 -4.09 5.49 -7.49
C SER A 385 -5.16 5.62 -8.57
N GLN A 386 -5.06 4.81 -9.60
CA GLN A 386 -5.97 4.79 -10.74
C GLN A 386 -6.42 3.36 -10.99
N ASN A 387 -7.68 3.21 -11.39
CA ASN A 387 -8.26 1.95 -11.78
C ASN A 387 -9.22 2.20 -12.95
N LEU A 388 -8.97 1.53 -14.08
CA LEU A 388 -9.86 1.49 -15.24
C LEU A 388 -10.31 0.05 -15.42
N ASN A 389 -11.61 -0.17 -15.53
CA ASN A 389 -12.19 -1.49 -15.77
C ASN A 389 -13.16 -1.41 -16.97
N LEU A 390 -12.99 -2.32 -17.88
CA LEU A 390 -13.86 -2.54 -19.03
C LEU A 390 -14.55 -3.88 -18.81
N MET A 391 -15.85 -3.95 -18.99
CA MET A 391 -16.62 -5.19 -18.91
C MET A 391 -17.59 -5.25 -20.09
N VAL A 392 -17.69 -6.42 -20.69
CA VAL A 392 -18.62 -6.70 -21.78
C VAL A 392 -19.20 -8.10 -21.59
N THR A 393 -20.48 -8.26 -21.83
CA THR A 393 -21.07 -9.60 -21.97
C THR A 393 -20.67 -10.20 -23.32
N VAL A 394 -20.41 -11.50 -23.37
CA VAL A 394 -19.93 -12.17 -24.58
C VAL A 394 -21.00 -13.08 -25.16
N PRO A 395 -20.87 -13.54 -26.42
CA PRO A 395 -21.83 -14.42 -27.05
C PRO A 395 -22.20 -15.66 -26.20
N GLY A 396 -23.48 -15.96 -26.13
CA GLY A 396 -24.05 -16.96 -25.22
C GLY A 396 -24.67 -16.37 -23.97
N SER A 397 -24.53 -15.06 -23.76
CA SER A 397 -25.25 -14.32 -22.71
C SER A 397 -26.67 -14.02 -23.13
N ASP A 398 -27.59 -14.04 -22.15
CA ASP A 398 -29.00 -13.65 -22.40
C ASP A 398 -29.13 -12.15 -22.63
N LEU A 399 -28.32 -11.32 -21.97
CA LEU A 399 -28.28 -9.88 -22.16
C LEU A 399 -26.94 -9.42 -22.76
N SER A 400 -27.03 -8.42 -23.64
CA SER A 400 -25.87 -7.84 -24.31
C SER A 400 -25.63 -6.41 -23.85
N PHE A 401 -24.62 -6.19 -23.01
CA PHE A 401 -24.26 -4.86 -22.50
C PHE A 401 -22.77 -4.74 -22.18
N TYR A 402 -22.31 -3.51 -22.03
CA TYR A 402 -20.94 -3.22 -21.64
C TYR A 402 -20.88 -2.09 -20.61
N LYS A 403 -19.81 -2.06 -19.84
CA LYS A 403 -19.51 -1.00 -18.87
C LYS A 403 -18.05 -0.60 -18.92
N VAL A 404 -17.81 0.69 -18.71
CA VAL A 404 -16.48 1.29 -18.56
C VAL A 404 -16.47 2.05 -17.25
N ASP A 405 -15.64 1.66 -16.32
CA ASP A 405 -15.53 2.27 -15.00
C ASP A 405 -14.12 2.80 -14.79
N TYR A 406 -13.97 4.05 -14.40
CA TYR A 406 -12.73 4.65 -13.98
C TYR A 406 -12.84 5.20 -12.57
N THR A 407 -11.87 4.90 -11.74
CA THR A 407 -11.73 5.48 -10.41
C THR A 407 -10.30 5.99 -10.23
N GLY A 408 -10.18 7.28 -9.96
CA GLY A 408 -8.90 7.94 -9.72
C GLY A 408 -8.87 8.65 -8.38
N GLN A 409 -7.73 8.63 -7.71
CA GLN A 409 -7.45 9.49 -6.56
C GLN A 409 -6.00 9.96 -6.59
N THR A 410 -5.79 11.23 -6.20
CA THR A 410 -4.47 11.85 -6.12
C THR A 410 -4.34 12.60 -4.81
N PHE A 411 -3.23 12.40 -4.12
CA PHE A 411 -2.88 13.11 -2.89
C PHE A 411 -1.75 14.08 -3.15
N LEU A 412 -2.02 15.36 -2.90
CA LEU A 412 -1.07 16.45 -3.04
C LEU A 412 -0.70 16.96 -1.64
N PRO A 413 0.55 16.81 -1.18
CA PRO A 413 0.96 17.33 0.13
C PRO A 413 0.97 18.86 0.09
N ILE A 414 0.18 19.49 0.98
CA ILE A 414 0.19 20.96 1.20
C ILE A 414 1.17 21.31 2.29
N SER A 415 1.25 20.49 3.34
CA SER A 415 2.19 20.63 4.46
C SER A 415 2.56 19.24 5.00
N ASN A 416 3.47 19.21 6.00
CA ASN A 416 3.81 17.94 6.68
C ASN A 416 2.62 17.26 7.38
N ALA A 417 1.56 18.02 7.70
CA ALA A 417 0.38 17.53 8.41
C ALA A 417 -0.89 17.49 7.55
N THR A 418 -0.88 18.09 6.35
CA THR A 418 -2.08 18.27 5.53
C THR A 418 -1.82 17.88 4.09
N ALA A 419 -2.71 17.06 3.53
CA ALA A 419 -2.73 16.72 2.10
C ALA A 419 -4.11 16.98 1.49
N LEU A 420 -4.15 17.46 0.26
CA LEU A 420 -5.35 17.56 -0.55
C LEU A 420 -5.59 16.22 -1.25
N ARG A 421 -6.78 15.65 -1.10
CA ARG A 421 -7.23 14.48 -1.86
C ARG A 421 -8.19 14.92 -2.95
N LEU A 422 -7.83 14.64 -4.18
CA LEU A 422 -8.73 14.69 -5.34
C LEU A 422 -9.21 13.27 -5.62
N HIS A 423 -10.52 13.10 -5.78
CA HIS A 423 -11.13 11.81 -6.05
C HIS A 423 -12.13 11.94 -7.18
N THR A 424 -12.09 11.02 -8.14
CA THR A 424 -12.94 11.01 -9.32
C THR A 424 -13.46 9.61 -9.57
N LYS A 425 -14.75 9.47 -9.84
CA LYS A 425 -15.37 8.26 -10.39
C LYS A 425 -16.10 8.61 -11.67
N LEU A 426 -15.79 7.88 -12.74
CA LEU A 426 -16.47 7.96 -14.01
C LEU A 426 -17.00 6.58 -14.36
N GLY A 427 -18.23 6.52 -14.84
CA GLY A 427 -18.84 5.28 -15.28
C GLY A 427 -19.67 5.54 -16.54
N TYR A 428 -19.60 4.63 -17.48
CA TYR A 428 -20.45 4.60 -18.65
C TYR A 428 -20.82 3.17 -19.00
N GLY A 429 -22.08 2.93 -19.31
CA GLY A 429 -22.55 1.63 -19.75
C GLY A 429 -23.72 1.75 -20.70
N ASN A 430 -23.86 0.79 -21.60
CA ASN A 430 -25.02 0.72 -22.51
C ASN A 430 -25.24 -0.70 -22.99
N GLY A 431 -26.44 -0.95 -23.47
CA GLY A 431 -26.76 -2.17 -24.20
C GLY A 431 -26.18 -2.17 -25.61
N TYR A 432 -26.12 -3.35 -26.20
CA TYR A 432 -25.83 -3.55 -27.61
C TYR A 432 -26.58 -4.78 -28.16
N GLY A 433 -26.63 -4.92 -29.47
CA GLY A 433 -27.32 -6.06 -30.09
C GLY A 433 -28.84 -6.02 -29.84
N SER A 434 -29.36 -7.04 -29.15
CA SER A 434 -30.78 -7.18 -28.85
C SER A 434 -31.22 -6.47 -27.57
N THR A 435 -30.26 -6.10 -26.71
CA THR A 435 -30.57 -5.48 -25.41
C THR A 435 -30.63 -3.97 -25.55
N ASP A 436 -31.77 -3.40 -25.22
CA ASP A 436 -32.00 -1.95 -25.30
C ASP A 436 -31.55 -1.28 -24.00
N GLY A 437 -30.42 -0.58 -24.05
CA GLY A 437 -29.83 0.12 -22.93
C GLY A 437 -29.10 -0.76 -21.91
N LEU A 438 -28.63 -0.12 -20.84
CA LEU A 438 -28.03 -0.82 -19.72
C LEU A 438 -29.14 -1.42 -18.84
N PRO A 439 -29.08 -2.71 -18.44
CA PRO A 439 -30.04 -3.28 -17.51
C PRO A 439 -30.15 -2.43 -16.24
N PHE A 440 -31.37 -2.17 -15.76
CA PHE A 440 -31.61 -1.23 -14.66
C PHE A 440 -30.82 -1.58 -13.39
N TYR A 441 -30.61 -2.86 -13.09
CA TYR A 441 -29.84 -3.33 -11.92
C TYR A 441 -28.32 -3.20 -12.08
N GLU A 442 -27.84 -2.87 -13.28
CA GLU A 442 -26.44 -2.52 -13.58
C GLU A 442 -26.24 -1.00 -13.73
N SER A 443 -27.32 -0.22 -13.66
CA SER A 443 -27.32 1.26 -13.82
C SER A 443 -26.57 1.97 -12.70
N TYR A 444 -26.10 3.18 -13.00
CA TYR A 444 -25.36 4.02 -12.06
C TYR A 444 -26.31 4.94 -11.30
N THR A 445 -26.12 5.02 -10.00
CA THR A 445 -26.72 6.03 -9.12
C THR A 445 -25.63 6.73 -8.31
N ALA A 446 -25.90 7.94 -7.86
CA ALA A 446 -25.03 8.69 -6.96
C ALA A 446 -25.79 9.14 -5.70
N GLY A 447 -25.07 9.68 -4.76
CA GLY A 447 -25.56 10.09 -3.44
C GLY A 447 -24.89 9.26 -2.33
N GLY A 448 -24.73 9.86 -1.17
CA GLY A 448 -24.12 9.24 0.00
C GLY A 448 -22.60 9.45 0.09
N GLU A 449 -22.00 8.88 1.12
CA GLU A 449 -20.60 9.11 1.50
C GLU A 449 -19.60 8.68 0.40
N GLY A 450 -19.93 7.67 -0.37
CA GLY A 450 -19.05 7.12 -1.41
C GLY A 450 -19.03 7.90 -2.73
N THR A 451 -19.96 8.82 -2.94
CA THR A 451 -20.13 9.60 -4.17
C THR A 451 -20.36 11.08 -3.86
N VAL A 452 -21.60 11.52 -3.67
CA VAL A 452 -21.96 12.92 -3.41
C VAL A 452 -22.49 13.05 -1.99
N ARG A 453 -21.70 13.64 -1.10
CA ARG A 453 -22.09 13.87 0.30
C ARG A 453 -23.23 14.89 0.40
N GLY A 454 -24.10 14.73 1.40
CA GLY A 454 -25.27 15.58 1.61
C GLY A 454 -26.54 15.07 0.96
N PHE A 455 -26.45 14.04 0.11
CA PHE A 455 -27.60 13.33 -0.44
C PHE A 455 -27.74 11.93 0.18
N LYS A 456 -28.96 11.42 0.22
CA LYS A 456 -29.18 10.02 0.61
C LYS A 456 -28.45 9.09 -0.37
N SER A 457 -28.03 7.91 0.13
CA SER A 457 -27.31 6.94 -0.70
C SER A 457 -28.18 6.45 -1.86
N GLY A 458 -27.63 6.50 -3.09
CA GLY A 458 -28.28 5.99 -4.29
C GLY A 458 -29.46 6.81 -4.82
N THR A 459 -29.69 8.05 -4.34
CA THR A 459 -30.88 8.84 -4.71
C THR A 459 -30.68 9.81 -5.86
N LEU A 460 -29.46 9.94 -6.37
CA LEU A 460 -29.16 10.80 -7.53
C LEU A 460 -29.06 9.94 -8.78
N GLY A 461 -29.80 10.33 -9.81
CA GLY A 461 -29.88 9.65 -11.10
C GLY A 461 -31.23 9.89 -11.78
N PRO A 462 -31.46 9.34 -12.97
CA PRO A 462 -32.79 9.31 -13.60
C PRO A 462 -33.84 8.73 -12.66
N ARG A 463 -35.01 9.36 -12.66
CA ARG A 463 -36.11 8.97 -11.79
C ARG A 463 -36.93 7.85 -12.40
N SER A 464 -37.48 7.00 -11.57
CA SER A 464 -38.41 5.94 -11.95
C SER A 464 -39.80 6.49 -12.17
N THR A 465 -40.58 5.82 -12.99
CA THR A 465 -42.01 6.07 -13.17
C THR A 465 -42.80 5.13 -12.23
N PRO A 466 -43.72 5.63 -11.39
CA PRO A 466 -44.57 4.78 -10.59
C PRO A 466 -45.42 3.83 -11.45
N ALA A 467 -45.59 2.59 -11.02
CA ALA A 467 -46.38 1.62 -11.75
C ALA A 467 -47.79 2.13 -12.04
N THR A 468 -48.20 2.06 -13.30
CA THR A 468 -49.49 2.54 -13.80
C THR A 468 -50.21 1.46 -14.60
N GLY A 469 -51.49 1.68 -14.90
CA GLY A 469 -52.26 0.81 -15.77
C GLY A 469 -52.41 -0.63 -15.31
N ALA A 470 -51.99 -1.58 -16.16
CA ALA A 470 -52.12 -3.02 -15.89
C ALA A 470 -51.31 -3.52 -14.71
N TYR A 471 -50.26 -2.79 -14.33
CA TYR A 471 -49.38 -3.14 -13.20
C TYR A 471 -49.77 -2.47 -11.89
N ALA A 472 -50.75 -1.53 -11.89
CA ALA A 472 -51.28 -0.89 -10.71
C ALA A 472 -52.26 -1.80 -9.99
N SER A 473 -51.97 -2.20 -8.74
CA SER A 473 -52.94 -2.84 -7.89
C SER A 473 -53.83 -1.81 -7.17
N GLU A 474 -55.04 -2.22 -6.74
CA GLU A 474 -55.92 -1.38 -5.92
C GLU A 474 -55.15 -0.87 -4.69
N GLY A 475 -55.04 0.43 -4.55
CA GLY A 475 -54.25 1.10 -3.49
C GLY A 475 -52.94 1.71 -3.89
N GLN A 476 -52.40 1.44 -5.08
CA GLN A 476 -51.13 2.07 -5.57
C GLN A 476 -51.27 3.58 -5.83
N ALA A 477 -52.49 4.08 -6.09
CA ALA A 477 -52.73 5.53 -6.20
C ALA A 477 -52.31 6.34 -4.95
N TYR A 478 -52.17 5.67 -3.80
CA TYR A 478 -51.70 6.29 -2.56
C TYR A 478 -50.18 6.53 -2.53
N TYR A 479 -49.44 5.91 -3.43
CA TYR A 479 -47.97 5.98 -3.48
C TYR A 479 -47.41 6.81 -4.64
N SER A 480 -48.21 7.71 -5.20
CA SER A 480 -47.82 8.68 -6.25
C SER A 480 -46.63 9.59 -5.81
N ASP A 481 -46.29 9.60 -4.53
CA ASP A 481 -45.15 10.35 -3.99
C ASP A 481 -43.79 9.63 -4.17
N ARG A 482 -43.78 8.40 -4.71
CA ARG A 482 -42.56 7.61 -4.96
C ARG A 482 -41.99 7.74 -6.39
N SER A 483 -42.54 8.62 -7.21
CA SER A 483 -41.95 9.06 -8.49
C SER A 483 -40.55 9.70 -8.35
N THR A 484 -40.05 9.76 -7.12
CA THR A 484 -38.73 10.33 -6.78
C THR A 484 -37.65 9.26 -6.59
N ASP A 485 -37.97 7.98 -6.65
CA ASP A 485 -36.96 6.92 -6.51
C ASP A 485 -36.03 6.90 -7.73
N ALA A 486 -34.74 6.72 -7.52
CA ALA A 486 -33.79 6.64 -8.59
C ALA A 486 -33.77 5.23 -9.20
N LEU A 487 -33.93 5.16 -10.53
CA LEU A 487 -33.73 3.93 -11.30
C LEU A 487 -32.27 3.75 -11.69
N GLY A 488 -31.54 4.86 -11.77
CA GLY A 488 -30.17 4.91 -12.24
C GLY A 488 -30.07 5.21 -13.74
N GLY A 489 -28.87 5.47 -14.20
CA GLY A 489 -28.61 5.86 -15.59
C GLY A 489 -27.33 5.25 -16.15
N ASN A 490 -27.06 5.55 -17.38
CA ASN A 490 -25.94 4.99 -18.14
C ASN A 490 -24.60 5.69 -17.86
N ILE A 491 -24.61 6.81 -17.13
CA ILE A 491 -23.43 7.64 -16.89
C ILE A 491 -23.30 7.96 -15.41
N LEU A 492 -22.07 7.89 -14.89
CA LEU A 492 -21.69 8.36 -13.56
C LEU A 492 -20.51 9.33 -13.69
N ILE A 493 -20.62 10.50 -13.06
CA ILE A 493 -19.53 11.46 -12.90
C ILE A 493 -19.59 12.00 -11.47
N THR A 494 -18.56 11.72 -10.67
CA THR A 494 -18.45 12.22 -9.29
C THR A 494 -17.03 12.57 -8.89
#